data_c78c311d0aca8a1646fe1cae01ca49ae
#
_entry.id   c78c311d0aca8a1646fe1cae01ca49ae
#
_cell.length_a   1.000
_cell.length_b   1.000
_cell.length_c   1.000
_cell.angle_alpha   90.00
_cell.angle_beta   90.00
_cell.angle_gamma   90.00
#
_symmetry.space_group_name_H-M   'P 1'
#
loop_
_entity.id
_entity.type
_entity.pdbx_description
1 polymer ?
#
loop_
_entity_poly.entity_id
_entity_poly.type
_entity_poly.pdbx_seq_one_letter_code
_entity_poly.pdbx_strand_id
1 'polypeptide(L)'
;MMNLEEKMETLKDYFSKETSVVMAYVFGSYAKERVMSESDFDIAVYFRPEGREIEYEKDGEYPDEDRVWDDVRKIVGVNTDFVVMNRCPSTLALDILESGKEIIVKDDSLRLEFYLITSSVAEDFMEFASDFHAIRQRSASLSKVDKHNLMRRKVFLENEIKDIDHFKDLDFNTYKTDKNKRRIVERWIEVIVTASIDIAKIVLASEKKDIPRTYNDTLEVLGFMIGLDEQASKKFSKFAELRNIIAHEYLDTLYARVKKFIDEAEPLYKELIDFVGKILEK
;
A
#
# COMPACT_ATOMS: atom_id res chain seq x y z
N MET A 1 37.28 7.75 10.01
CA MET A 1 35.90 7.54 9.56
C MET A 1 35.64 6.04 9.67
N MET A 2 34.60 5.61 10.40
CA MET A 2 34.26 4.17 10.54
C MET A 2 34.01 3.55 9.17
N ASN A 3 34.51 2.35 8.93
CA ASN A 3 34.18 1.59 7.73
C ASN A 3 32.74 1.00 7.82
N LEU A 4 32.22 0.39 6.76
CA LEU A 4 30.87 -0.16 6.75
C LEU A 4 30.66 -1.25 7.82
N GLU A 5 31.62 -2.14 7.99
CA GLU A 5 31.54 -3.25 8.94
C GLU A 5 31.48 -2.72 10.39
N GLU A 6 32.33 -1.74 10.73
CA GLU A 6 32.31 -1.11 12.05
C GLU A 6 30.98 -0.40 12.32
N LYS A 7 30.41 0.28 11.30
CA LYS A 7 29.07 0.91 11.42
C LYS A 7 27.98 -0.14 11.65
N MET A 8 28.01 -1.23 10.86
CA MET A 8 27.05 -2.34 10.99
C MET A 8 27.08 -2.97 12.38
N GLU A 9 28.28 -3.21 12.95
CA GLU A 9 28.44 -3.79 14.26
C GLU A 9 27.92 -2.85 15.37
N THR A 10 28.24 -1.55 15.27
CA THR A 10 27.73 -0.54 16.22
C THR A 10 26.23 -0.39 16.14
N LEU A 11 25.65 -0.40 14.92
CA LEU A 11 24.20 -0.37 14.73
C LEU A 11 23.52 -1.63 15.27
N LYS A 12 24.14 -2.81 15.08
CA LYS A 12 23.64 -4.07 15.63
C LYS A 12 23.60 -4.04 17.15
N ASP A 13 24.63 -3.53 17.79
CA ASP A 13 24.67 -3.35 19.26
C ASP A 13 23.59 -2.38 19.75
N TYR A 14 23.38 -1.28 19.04
CA TYR A 14 22.33 -0.32 19.32
C TYR A 14 20.94 -0.96 19.19
N PHE A 15 20.64 -1.52 18.04
CA PHE A 15 19.32 -2.11 17.79
C PHE A 15 19.05 -3.34 18.66
N SER A 16 20.07 -4.08 19.11
CA SER A 16 19.85 -5.20 20.04
C SER A 16 19.17 -4.78 21.35
N LYS A 17 19.39 -3.54 21.77
CA LYS A 17 18.85 -2.94 23.01
C LYS A 17 17.54 -2.17 22.76
N GLU A 18 17.30 -1.78 21.51
CA GLU A 18 16.13 -1.00 21.11
C GLU A 18 14.90 -1.89 20.97
N THR A 19 13.94 -1.79 21.88
CA THR A 19 12.79 -2.71 21.97
C THR A 19 11.68 -2.39 20.97
N SER A 20 11.60 -1.15 20.50
CA SER A 20 10.58 -0.72 19.53
C SER A 20 10.86 -1.22 18.09
N VAL A 21 12.11 -1.61 17.79
CA VAL A 21 12.52 -2.08 16.47
C VAL A 21 12.58 -3.60 16.44
N VAL A 22 11.99 -4.21 15.41
CA VAL A 22 11.98 -5.67 15.19
C VAL A 22 13.05 -6.08 14.21
N MET A 23 13.24 -5.32 13.13
CA MET A 23 14.27 -5.58 12.13
C MET A 23 14.84 -4.29 11.55
N ALA A 24 16.10 -4.34 11.13
CA ALA A 24 16.80 -3.22 10.50
C ALA A 24 17.74 -3.71 9.42
N TYR A 25 17.84 -2.94 8.32
CA TYR A 25 18.65 -3.24 7.14
C TYR A 25 19.42 -2.01 6.67
N VAL A 26 20.62 -2.19 6.13
CA VAL A 26 21.27 -1.21 5.26
C VAL A 26 20.92 -1.55 3.83
N PHE A 27 20.52 -0.56 3.03
CA PHE A 27 20.16 -0.79 1.63
C PHE A 27 20.82 0.24 0.70
N GLY A 28 20.39 0.33 -0.55
CA GLY A 28 20.90 1.30 -1.50
C GLY A 28 22.37 1.08 -1.88
N SER A 29 23.12 2.18 -2.00
CA SER A 29 24.51 2.18 -2.50
C SER A 29 25.47 1.43 -1.57
N TYR A 30 25.26 1.54 -0.25
CA TYR A 30 26.11 0.88 0.75
C TYR A 30 25.91 -0.65 0.77
N ALA A 31 24.70 -1.14 0.55
CA ALA A 31 24.45 -2.58 0.46
C ALA A 31 25.05 -3.17 -0.82
N LYS A 32 24.95 -2.43 -1.94
CA LYS A 32 25.42 -2.85 -3.28
C LYS A 32 26.93 -2.60 -3.51
N GLU A 33 27.68 -2.18 -2.48
CA GLU A 33 29.12 -1.87 -2.56
C GLU A 33 29.51 -0.86 -3.66
N ARG A 34 28.60 0.05 -3.97
CA ARG A 34 28.75 1.12 -4.99
C ARG A 34 28.78 2.51 -4.35
N VAL A 35 29.47 2.62 -3.21
CA VAL A 35 29.55 3.86 -2.44
C VAL A 35 30.38 4.89 -3.17
N MET A 36 29.82 6.06 -3.43
CA MET A 36 30.52 7.27 -3.85
C MET A 36 30.83 8.15 -2.62
N SER A 37 31.76 9.09 -2.74
CA SER A 37 32.21 9.96 -1.63
C SER A 37 31.08 10.80 -0.99
N GLU A 38 29.96 11.00 -1.70
CA GLU A 38 28.82 11.79 -1.29
C GLU A 38 27.52 10.95 -1.12
N SER A 39 27.64 9.60 -1.07
CA SER A 39 26.48 8.74 -0.93
C SER A 39 25.91 8.83 0.49
N ASP A 40 24.60 9.06 0.59
CA ASP A 40 23.86 8.96 1.84
C ASP A 40 23.87 7.52 2.36
N PHE A 41 23.74 7.35 3.67
CA PHE A 41 23.64 6.03 4.28
C PHE A 41 22.17 5.65 4.41
N ASP A 42 21.72 4.75 3.53
CA ASP A 42 20.33 4.30 3.47
C ASP A 42 20.09 3.21 4.51
N ILE A 43 19.21 3.45 5.47
CA ILE A 43 18.82 2.50 6.51
C ILE A 43 17.31 2.33 6.54
N ALA A 44 16.86 1.08 6.64
CA ALA A 44 15.45 0.73 6.76
C ALA A 44 15.19 0.05 8.11
N VAL A 45 14.11 0.44 8.75
CA VAL A 45 13.73 -0.04 10.08
C VAL A 45 12.27 -0.46 10.07
N TYR A 46 11.98 -1.64 10.62
CA TYR A 46 10.61 -2.08 10.88
C TYR A 46 10.31 -1.95 12.37
N PHE A 47 9.39 -1.07 12.71
CA PHE A 47 8.94 -0.90 14.09
C PHE A 47 7.99 -2.03 14.50
N ARG A 48 7.96 -2.31 15.80
CA ARG A 48 7.06 -3.29 16.37
C ARG A 48 5.61 -2.84 16.19
N PRO A 49 4.76 -3.65 15.53
CA PRO A 49 3.33 -3.34 15.42
C PRO A 49 2.67 -3.20 16.81
N GLU A 50 1.70 -2.30 16.92
CA GLU A 50 0.91 -2.17 18.16
C GLU A 50 0.00 -3.38 18.40
N GLY A 51 -0.43 -4.03 17.32
CA GLY A 51 -1.28 -5.22 17.34
C GLY A 51 -0.54 -6.51 16.99
N ARG A 52 -1.31 -7.52 16.60
CA ARG A 52 -0.78 -8.80 16.09
C ARG A 52 -0.67 -8.83 14.56
N GLU A 53 -1.12 -7.77 13.91
CA GLU A 53 -1.19 -7.66 12.46
C GLU A 53 0.15 -7.20 11.90
N ILE A 54 0.51 -7.73 10.73
CA ILE A 54 1.65 -7.22 9.97
C ILE A 54 1.28 -5.86 9.40
N GLU A 55 2.08 -4.85 9.69
CA GLU A 55 1.90 -3.51 9.17
C GLU A 55 2.74 -3.32 7.90
N TYR A 56 2.10 -2.96 6.79
CA TYR A 56 2.72 -2.63 5.51
C TYR A 56 1.89 -1.53 4.82
N GLU A 57 2.55 -0.61 4.15
CA GLU A 57 1.92 0.57 3.52
C GLU A 57 0.95 1.30 4.48
N LYS A 58 1.23 1.23 5.79
CA LYS A 58 0.35 1.77 6.83
C LYS A 58 0.70 3.22 7.12
N ASP A 59 -0.26 4.12 6.92
CA ASP A 59 -0.12 5.51 7.36
C ASP A 59 0.03 5.59 8.88
N GLY A 60 0.98 6.39 9.34
CA GLY A 60 1.17 6.66 10.76
C GLY A 60 2.62 6.97 11.13
N GLU A 61 2.78 7.52 12.32
CA GLU A 61 4.06 7.81 12.94
C GLU A 61 4.27 6.84 14.11
N TYR A 62 5.53 6.49 14.38
CA TYR A 62 5.90 5.63 15.51
C TYR A 62 6.48 6.50 16.63
N PRO A 63 6.07 6.32 17.89
CA PRO A 63 6.49 7.18 19.00
C PRO A 63 8.00 7.32 19.16
N ASP A 64 8.75 6.29 18.79
CA ASP A 64 10.21 6.26 18.92
C ASP A 64 10.96 6.63 17.63
N GLU A 65 10.26 6.95 16.55
CA GLU A 65 10.84 7.13 15.23
C GLU A 65 11.92 8.21 15.20
N ASP A 66 11.59 9.42 15.64
CA ASP A 66 12.52 10.55 15.64
C ASP A 66 13.77 10.28 16.51
N ARG A 67 13.56 9.64 17.65
CA ARG A 67 14.66 9.26 18.56
C ARG A 67 15.58 8.23 17.90
N VAL A 68 15.01 7.18 17.33
CA VAL A 68 15.79 6.12 16.65
C VAL A 68 16.54 6.70 15.46
N TRP A 69 15.91 7.55 14.66
CA TRP A 69 16.56 8.24 13.54
C TRP A 69 17.75 9.09 13.99
N ASP A 70 17.55 9.92 15.02
CA ASP A 70 18.62 10.78 15.58
C ASP A 70 19.81 9.96 16.13
N ASP A 71 19.54 8.86 16.80
CA ASP A 71 20.58 8.00 17.34
C ASP A 71 21.35 7.27 16.22
N VAL A 72 20.65 6.75 15.22
CA VAL A 72 21.27 6.15 14.02
C VAL A 72 22.17 7.16 13.31
N ARG A 73 21.69 8.39 13.09
CA ARG A 73 22.47 9.46 12.45
C ARG A 73 23.76 9.80 13.22
N LYS A 74 23.69 9.82 14.57
CA LYS A 74 24.90 10.04 15.42
C LYS A 74 25.89 8.88 15.29
N ILE A 75 25.41 7.63 15.27
CA ILE A 75 26.27 6.44 15.13
C ILE A 75 26.95 6.41 13.78
N VAL A 76 26.19 6.66 12.71
CA VAL A 76 26.67 6.56 11.33
C VAL A 76 27.62 7.72 10.99
N GLY A 77 27.38 8.92 11.52
CA GLY A 77 28.24 10.10 11.37
C GLY A 77 28.32 10.67 9.95
N VAL A 78 27.37 10.30 9.06
CA VAL A 78 27.20 10.84 7.71
C VAL A 78 25.71 11.09 7.47
N ASN A 79 25.39 11.76 6.35
CA ASN A 79 24.00 11.95 5.96
C ASN A 79 23.29 10.59 5.84
N THR A 80 22.06 10.50 6.36
CA THR A 80 21.37 9.22 6.54
C THR A 80 19.92 9.34 6.06
N ASP A 81 19.57 8.53 5.06
CA ASP A 81 18.19 8.34 4.66
C ASP A 81 17.57 7.22 5.49
N PHE A 82 16.51 7.57 6.23
CA PHE A 82 15.83 6.67 7.16
C PHE A 82 14.47 6.27 6.63
N VAL A 83 14.26 4.99 6.36
CA VAL A 83 13.02 4.43 5.83
C VAL A 83 12.33 3.60 6.90
N VAL A 84 11.06 3.90 7.17
CA VAL A 84 10.18 3.08 8.00
C VAL A 84 9.48 2.04 7.11
N MET A 85 9.85 0.76 7.28
CA MET A 85 9.36 -0.33 6.42
C MET A 85 7.86 -0.59 6.58
N ASN A 86 7.29 -0.30 7.76
CA ASN A 86 5.86 -0.47 8.01
C ASN A 86 4.98 0.40 7.08
N ARG A 87 5.50 1.53 6.59
CA ARG A 87 4.74 2.49 5.77
C ARG A 87 5.32 2.72 4.38
N CYS A 88 6.51 2.21 4.08
CA CYS A 88 7.06 2.39 2.74
C CYS A 88 6.28 1.54 1.71
N PRO A 89 6.33 1.89 0.40
CA PRO A 89 5.74 1.07 -0.64
C PRO A 89 6.26 -0.37 -0.60
N SER A 90 5.39 -1.35 -0.82
CA SER A 90 5.75 -2.77 -0.80
C SER A 90 6.85 -3.13 -1.81
N THR A 91 6.94 -2.42 -2.93
CA THR A 91 8.04 -2.56 -3.90
C THR A 91 9.40 -2.17 -3.32
N LEU A 92 9.45 -1.13 -2.49
CA LEU A 92 10.69 -0.74 -1.79
C LEU A 92 10.98 -1.71 -0.64
N ALA A 93 9.95 -2.11 0.13
CA ALA A 93 10.11 -3.09 1.19
C ALA A 93 10.68 -4.42 0.66
N LEU A 94 10.19 -4.88 -0.50
CA LEU A 94 10.70 -6.09 -1.16
C LEU A 94 12.17 -5.93 -1.58
N ASP A 95 12.55 -4.81 -2.25
CA ASP A 95 13.97 -4.57 -2.63
C ASP A 95 14.88 -4.56 -1.40
N ILE A 96 14.43 -3.96 -0.28
CA ILE A 96 15.19 -3.94 0.98
C ILE A 96 15.38 -5.35 1.53
N LEU A 97 14.33 -6.17 1.56
CA LEU A 97 14.39 -7.55 2.09
C LEU A 97 15.24 -8.48 1.23
N GLU A 98 15.27 -8.28 -0.10
CA GLU A 98 16.02 -9.13 -1.04
C GLU A 98 17.45 -8.68 -1.25
N SER A 99 17.71 -7.38 -1.30
CA SER A 99 19.01 -6.83 -1.66
C SER A 99 19.74 -6.11 -0.53
N GLY A 100 19.06 -5.81 0.57
CA GLY A 100 19.62 -5.13 1.74
C GLY A 100 20.55 -6.04 2.56
N LYS A 101 21.50 -5.41 3.27
CA LYS A 101 22.33 -6.09 4.26
C LYS A 101 21.64 -6.03 5.62
N GLU A 102 21.32 -7.20 6.18
CA GLU A 102 20.70 -7.32 7.49
C GLU A 102 21.60 -6.79 8.60
N ILE A 103 21.10 -5.87 9.41
CA ILE A 103 21.74 -5.44 10.65
C ILE A 103 21.25 -6.33 11.79
N ILE A 104 19.93 -6.47 11.93
CA ILE A 104 19.28 -7.31 12.94
C ILE A 104 17.89 -7.74 12.51
N VAL A 105 17.52 -8.97 12.87
CA VAL A 105 16.16 -9.49 12.87
C VAL A 105 15.91 -10.14 14.23
N LYS A 106 14.88 -9.71 14.95
CA LYS A 106 14.52 -10.21 16.29
C LYS A 106 13.33 -11.16 16.26
N ASP A 107 12.60 -11.18 15.17
CA ASP A 107 11.44 -12.04 14.96
C ASP A 107 11.42 -12.54 13.51
N ASP A 108 11.91 -13.76 13.31
CA ASP A 108 11.96 -14.39 11.99
C ASP A 108 10.57 -14.72 11.44
N SER A 109 9.60 -15.02 12.31
CA SER A 109 8.23 -15.30 11.88
C SER A 109 7.59 -14.05 11.30
N LEU A 110 7.71 -12.92 12.01
CA LEU A 110 7.22 -11.63 11.53
C LEU A 110 7.93 -11.21 10.23
N ARG A 111 9.26 -11.41 10.13
CA ARG A 111 10.01 -11.15 8.90
C ARG A 111 9.48 -11.95 7.73
N LEU A 112 9.22 -13.25 7.92
CA LEU A 112 8.71 -14.11 6.86
C LEU A 112 7.28 -13.71 6.44
N GLU A 113 6.41 -13.43 7.39
CA GLU A 113 5.04 -12.97 7.10
C GLU A 113 5.06 -11.63 6.35
N PHE A 114 5.88 -10.68 6.79
CA PHE A 114 6.05 -9.39 6.11
C PHE A 114 6.59 -9.58 4.69
N TYR A 115 7.58 -10.46 4.48
CA TYR A 115 8.11 -10.79 3.15
C TYR A 115 7.02 -11.37 2.24
N LEU A 116 6.23 -12.34 2.73
CA LEU A 116 5.18 -12.98 1.92
C LEU A 116 4.10 -11.98 1.49
N ILE A 117 3.70 -11.09 2.39
CA ILE A 117 2.70 -10.06 2.09
C ILE A 117 3.27 -9.03 1.11
N THR A 118 4.44 -8.46 1.42
CA THR A 118 5.03 -7.41 0.59
C THR A 118 5.44 -7.89 -0.79
N SER A 119 5.90 -9.14 -0.94
CA SER A 119 6.21 -9.72 -2.25
C SER A 119 4.96 -9.85 -3.12
N SER A 120 3.85 -10.37 -2.55
CA SER A 120 2.60 -10.49 -3.30
C SER A 120 2.04 -9.13 -3.72
N VAL A 121 2.04 -8.13 -2.82
CA VAL A 121 1.55 -6.78 -3.13
C VAL A 121 2.47 -6.08 -4.14
N ALA A 122 3.79 -6.26 -4.01
CA ALA A 122 4.77 -5.69 -4.95
C ALA A 122 4.65 -6.27 -6.35
N GLU A 123 4.46 -7.59 -6.49
CA GLU A 123 4.27 -8.25 -7.78
C GLU A 123 3.00 -7.72 -8.48
N ASP A 124 1.88 -7.67 -7.78
CA ASP A 124 0.62 -7.10 -8.29
C ASP A 124 0.83 -5.64 -8.76
N PHE A 125 1.55 -4.84 -7.96
CA PHE A 125 1.78 -3.43 -8.29
C PHE A 125 2.75 -3.25 -9.46
N MET A 126 3.75 -4.12 -9.62
CA MET A 126 4.65 -4.09 -10.79
C MET A 126 3.91 -4.38 -12.09
N GLU A 127 2.94 -5.31 -12.09
CA GLU A 127 2.07 -5.54 -13.24
C GLU A 127 1.21 -4.31 -13.56
N PHE A 128 0.58 -3.71 -12.53
CA PHE A 128 -0.14 -2.44 -12.66
C PHE A 128 0.74 -1.35 -13.25
N ALA A 129 1.97 -1.18 -12.77
CA ALA A 129 2.92 -0.18 -13.23
C ALA A 129 3.30 -0.37 -14.70
N SER A 130 3.52 -1.62 -15.12
CA SER A 130 3.81 -1.96 -16.51
C SER A 130 2.66 -1.55 -17.45
N ASP A 131 1.45 -1.89 -17.10
CA ASP A 131 0.24 -1.51 -17.84
C ASP A 131 0.04 0.01 -17.88
N PHE A 132 0.25 0.68 -16.72
CA PHE A 132 0.16 2.12 -16.59
C PHE A 132 1.11 2.82 -17.56
N HIS A 133 2.37 2.41 -17.59
CA HIS A 133 3.37 2.97 -18.50
C HIS A 133 3.00 2.71 -19.98
N ALA A 134 2.50 1.53 -20.32
CA ALA A 134 2.05 1.22 -21.67
C ALA A 134 0.90 2.14 -22.13
N ILE A 135 -0.06 2.44 -21.24
CA ILE A 135 -1.14 3.39 -21.55
C ILE A 135 -0.59 4.82 -21.63
N ARG A 136 0.26 5.21 -20.69
CA ARG A 136 0.86 6.57 -20.64
C ARG A 136 1.70 6.91 -21.87
N GLN A 137 2.36 5.93 -22.48
CA GLN A 137 3.17 6.12 -23.69
C GLN A 137 2.34 6.35 -24.95
N ARG A 138 1.06 5.98 -24.97
CA ARG A 138 0.15 6.23 -26.09
C ARG A 138 -0.14 7.73 -26.24
N SER A 139 -0.85 8.14 -27.31
CA SER A 139 -1.28 9.53 -27.50
C SER A 139 -2.14 10.04 -26.34
N ALA A 140 -2.22 11.35 -26.14
CA ALA A 140 -2.88 12.02 -25.01
C ALA A 140 -4.42 11.83 -24.94
N SER A 141 -5.01 10.96 -25.75
CA SER A 141 -6.44 10.65 -25.74
C SER A 141 -6.68 9.19 -25.40
N LEU A 142 -7.81 8.91 -24.74
CA LEU A 142 -8.28 7.54 -24.52
C LEU A 142 -8.41 6.79 -25.85
N SER A 143 -7.73 5.66 -25.95
CA SER A 143 -7.90 4.77 -27.10
C SER A 143 -9.32 4.14 -27.11
N LYS A 144 -9.74 3.60 -28.25
CA LYS A 144 -11.01 2.86 -28.34
C LYS A 144 -11.05 1.68 -27.32
N VAL A 145 -9.90 1.05 -27.10
CA VAL A 145 -9.77 -0.05 -26.13
C VAL A 145 -9.96 0.45 -24.72
N ASP A 146 -9.33 1.59 -24.38
CA ASP A 146 -9.45 2.19 -23.05
C ASP A 146 -10.89 2.64 -22.77
N LYS A 147 -11.56 3.28 -23.75
CA LYS A 147 -12.99 3.63 -23.64
C LYS A 147 -13.87 2.38 -23.43
N HIS A 148 -13.61 1.30 -24.15
CA HIS A 148 -14.34 0.04 -23.99
C HIS A 148 -14.11 -0.55 -22.58
N ASN A 149 -12.88 -0.56 -22.11
CA ASN A 149 -12.55 -1.05 -20.75
C ASN A 149 -13.20 -0.20 -19.67
N LEU A 150 -13.17 1.13 -19.78
CA LEU A 150 -13.87 2.03 -18.86
C LEU A 150 -15.38 1.78 -18.85
N MET A 151 -16.00 1.61 -20.02
CA MET A 151 -17.42 1.30 -20.13
C MET A 151 -17.76 -0.01 -19.42
N ARG A 152 -16.96 -1.07 -19.62
CA ARG A 152 -17.18 -2.36 -18.95
C ARG A 152 -17.07 -2.23 -17.43
N ARG A 153 -16.06 -1.52 -16.93
CA ARG A 153 -15.87 -1.29 -15.48
C ARG A 153 -16.98 -0.43 -14.89
N LYS A 154 -17.44 0.60 -15.63
CA LYS A 154 -18.59 1.42 -15.24
C LYS A 154 -19.84 0.57 -15.05
N VAL A 155 -20.23 -0.19 -16.08
CA VAL A 155 -21.43 -1.06 -16.04
C VAL A 155 -21.31 -2.11 -14.93
N PHE A 156 -20.11 -2.66 -14.72
CA PHE A 156 -19.85 -3.60 -13.64
C PHE A 156 -20.12 -2.90 -12.26
N LEU A 157 -19.50 -1.74 -12.01
CA LEU A 157 -19.70 -1.01 -10.75
C LEU A 157 -21.17 -0.59 -10.53
N GLU A 158 -21.88 -0.16 -11.59
CA GLU A 158 -23.31 0.18 -11.51
C GLU A 158 -24.18 -1.01 -11.07
N ASN A 159 -23.79 -2.22 -11.37
CA ASN A 159 -24.50 -3.42 -10.95
C ASN A 159 -24.09 -3.83 -9.54
N GLU A 160 -22.79 -3.93 -9.28
CA GLU A 160 -22.28 -4.40 -7.98
C GLU A 160 -22.65 -3.46 -6.81
N ILE A 161 -22.65 -2.13 -7.05
CA ILE A 161 -22.97 -1.21 -5.96
C ILE A 161 -24.44 -1.30 -5.51
N LYS A 162 -25.35 -1.84 -6.32
CA LYS A 162 -26.73 -2.11 -5.93
C LYS A 162 -26.84 -3.23 -4.90
N ASP A 163 -25.87 -4.12 -4.88
CA ASP A 163 -25.85 -5.26 -3.97
C ASP A 163 -25.46 -4.86 -2.54
N ILE A 164 -25.01 -3.60 -2.35
CA ILE A 164 -24.65 -3.07 -1.02
C ILE A 164 -25.78 -3.25 0.00
N ASP A 165 -27.03 -3.12 -0.44
CA ASP A 165 -28.20 -3.28 0.41
C ASP A 165 -28.32 -4.68 1.02
N HIS A 166 -27.82 -5.71 0.33
CA HIS A 166 -27.78 -7.09 0.83
C HIS A 166 -26.82 -7.29 2.01
N PHE A 167 -25.88 -6.35 2.21
CA PHE A 167 -24.86 -6.44 3.24
C PHE A 167 -25.06 -5.45 4.39
N LYS A 168 -26.02 -4.49 4.28
CA LYS A 168 -26.25 -3.46 5.31
C LYS A 168 -26.55 -4.03 6.70
N ASP A 169 -27.26 -5.16 6.75
CA ASP A 169 -27.62 -5.84 7.99
C ASP A 169 -26.56 -6.87 8.46
N LEU A 170 -25.38 -6.89 7.85
CA LEU A 170 -24.31 -7.78 8.25
C LEU A 170 -23.80 -7.39 9.63
N ASP A 171 -24.01 -8.25 10.62
CA ASP A 171 -23.49 -8.11 11.97
C ASP A 171 -22.22 -8.96 12.20
N PHE A 172 -21.49 -8.66 13.28
CA PHE A 172 -20.26 -9.36 13.62
C PHE A 172 -20.46 -10.86 13.85
N ASN A 173 -21.56 -11.26 14.49
CA ASN A 173 -21.80 -12.68 14.76
C ASN A 173 -22.02 -13.46 13.46
N THR A 174 -22.83 -12.92 12.55
CA THR A 174 -23.04 -13.49 11.21
C THR A 174 -21.74 -13.56 10.42
N TYR A 175 -20.96 -12.47 10.41
CA TYR A 175 -19.66 -12.44 9.73
C TYR A 175 -18.69 -13.49 10.29
N LYS A 176 -18.67 -13.70 11.62
CA LYS A 176 -17.80 -14.66 12.29
C LYS A 176 -18.22 -16.10 12.05
N THR A 177 -19.52 -16.40 12.09
CA THR A 177 -20.04 -17.78 12.12
C THR A 177 -20.46 -18.29 10.73
N ASP A 178 -20.96 -17.43 9.85
CA ASP A 178 -21.35 -17.79 8.47
C ASP A 178 -20.20 -17.56 7.49
N LYS A 179 -19.41 -18.59 7.29
CA LYS A 179 -18.26 -18.56 6.37
C LYS A 179 -18.66 -18.22 4.91
N ASN A 180 -19.87 -18.57 4.51
CA ASN A 180 -20.31 -18.30 3.14
C ASN A 180 -20.63 -16.80 2.95
N LYS A 181 -21.41 -16.24 3.86
CA LYS A 181 -21.69 -14.77 3.84
C LYS A 181 -20.41 -13.97 3.91
N ARG A 182 -19.48 -14.35 4.79
CA ARG A 182 -18.18 -13.70 4.89
C ARG A 182 -17.44 -13.70 3.55
N ARG A 183 -17.25 -14.88 2.95
CA ARG A 183 -16.55 -14.99 1.65
C ARG A 183 -17.24 -14.23 0.53
N ILE A 184 -18.56 -14.17 0.54
CA ILE A 184 -19.32 -13.42 -0.46
C ILE A 184 -19.06 -11.92 -0.32
N VAL A 185 -19.15 -11.36 0.88
CA VAL A 185 -18.92 -9.91 1.09
C VAL A 185 -17.47 -9.53 0.87
N GLU A 186 -16.53 -10.34 1.32
CA GLU A 186 -15.09 -10.12 1.08
C GLU A 186 -14.78 -10.13 -0.42
N ARG A 187 -15.27 -11.11 -1.16
CA ARG A 187 -15.08 -11.19 -2.61
C ARG A 187 -15.76 -10.02 -3.34
N TRP A 188 -16.96 -9.63 -2.90
CA TRP A 188 -17.66 -8.48 -3.46
C TRP A 188 -16.87 -7.19 -3.30
N ILE A 189 -16.30 -6.94 -2.11
CA ILE A 189 -15.42 -5.78 -1.87
C ILE A 189 -14.19 -5.85 -2.77
N GLU A 190 -13.52 -6.98 -2.80
CA GLU A 190 -12.30 -7.19 -3.59
C GLU A 190 -12.52 -6.84 -5.07
N VAL A 191 -13.58 -7.32 -5.70
CA VAL A 191 -13.82 -7.08 -7.12
C VAL A 191 -14.22 -5.64 -7.43
N ILE A 192 -14.96 -4.97 -6.53
CA ILE A 192 -15.33 -3.55 -6.65
C ILE A 192 -14.08 -2.67 -6.57
N VAL A 193 -13.23 -2.91 -5.58
CA VAL A 193 -12.01 -2.11 -5.40
C VAL A 193 -11.05 -2.35 -6.56
N THR A 194 -10.89 -3.59 -7.01
CA THR A 194 -10.06 -3.91 -8.20
C THR A 194 -10.57 -3.17 -9.45
N ALA A 195 -11.89 -3.12 -9.67
CA ALA A 195 -12.46 -2.37 -10.78
C ALA A 195 -12.15 -0.86 -10.70
N SER A 196 -12.12 -0.29 -9.48
CA SER A 196 -11.75 1.11 -9.25
C SER A 196 -10.28 1.38 -9.55
N ILE A 197 -9.39 0.48 -9.15
CA ILE A 197 -7.96 0.54 -9.46
C ILE A 197 -7.73 0.45 -10.97
N ASP A 198 -8.45 -0.41 -11.68
CA ASP A 198 -8.39 -0.50 -13.14
C ASP A 198 -8.86 0.79 -13.83
N ILE A 199 -9.92 1.42 -13.33
CA ILE A 199 -10.39 2.73 -13.82
C ILE A 199 -9.30 3.78 -13.56
N ALA A 200 -8.76 3.83 -12.34
CA ALA A 200 -7.70 4.77 -11.98
C ALA A 200 -6.49 4.63 -12.90
N LYS A 201 -6.02 3.39 -13.15
CA LYS A 201 -4.93 3.08 -14.06
C LYS A 201 -5.15 3.74 -15.44
N ILE A 202 -6.31 3.51 -16.04
CA ILE A 202 -6.63 4.02 -17.37
C ILE A 202 -6.71 5.56 -17.36
N VAL A 203 -7.44 6.13 -16.41
CA VAL A 203 -7.68 7.57 -16.32
C VAL A 203 -6.38 8.33 -16.06
N LEU A 204 -5.64 7.95 -15.01
CA LEU A 204 -4.40 8.64 -14.63
C LEU A 204 -3.34 8.54 -15.74
N ALA A 205 -3.17 7.36 -16.31
CA ALA A 205 -2.17 7.15 -17.38
C ALA A 205 -2.53 7.91 -18.67
N SER A 206 -3.81 7.97 -19.05
CA SER A 206 -4.27 8.72 -20.23
C SER A 206 -4.13 10.23 -20.04
N GLU A 207 -4.34 10.74 -18.83
CA GLU A 207 -4.12 12.14 -18.44
C GLU A 207 -2.64 12.51 -18.20
N LYS A 208 -1.71 11.58 -18.49
CA LYS A 208 -0.25 11.77 -18.33
C LYS A 208 0.20 12.09 -16.90
N LYS A 209 -0.59 11.67 -15.92
CA LYS A 209 -0.19 11.78 -14.51
C LYS A 209 1.04 10.91 -14.21
N ASP A 210 1.76 11.25 -13.17
CA ASP A 210 2.82 10.38 -12.67
C ASP A 210 2.20 9.13 -12.05
N ILE A 211 2.95 8.02 -12.12
CA ILE A 211 2.50 6.79 -11.50
C ILE A 211 2.51 6.94 -9.98
N PRO A 212 1.40 6.65 -9.29
CA PRO A 212 1.38 6.62 -7.83
C PRO A 212 2.30 5.51 -7.30
N ARG A 213 2.68 5.59 -6.03
CA ARG A 213 3.62 4.63 -5.41
C ARG A 213 2.94 3.39 -4.86
N THR A 214 1.65 3.51 -4.52
CA THR A 214 0.83 2.45 -3.92
C THR A 214 -0.58 2.47 -4.52
N TYR A 215 -1.36 1.43 -4.27
CA TYR A 215 -2.77 1.43 -4.61
C TYR A 215 -3.58 2.45 -3.80
N ASN A 216 -3.18 2.72 -2.56
CA ASN A 216 -3.78 3.76 -1.73
C ASN A 216 -3.61 5.13 -2.40
N ASP A 217 -2.38 5.49 -2.77
CA ASP A 217 -2.09 6.73 -3.51
C ASP A 217 -2.88 6.78 -4.82
N THR A 218 -3.02 5.65 -5.51
CA THR A 218 -3.75 5.56 -6.78
C THR A 218 -5.22 5.93 -6.62
N LEU A 219 -5.90 5.40 -5.60
CA LEU A 219 -7.29 5.74 -5.34
C LEU A 219 -7.45 7.14 -4.72
N GLU A 220 -6.48 7.63 -3.95
CA GLU A 220 -6.52 9.01 -3.44
C GLU A 220 -6.44 10.03 -4.58
N VAL A 221 -5.49 9.87 -5.50
CA VAL A 221 -5.37 10.74 -6.68
C VAL A 221 -6.63 10.66 -7.55
N LEU A 222 -7.18 9.47 -7.77
CA LEU A 222 -8.45 9.32 -8.47
C LEU A 222 -9.57 10.05 -7.73
N GLY A 223 -9.64 9.95 -6.40
CA GLY A 223 -10.61 10.66 -5.56
C GLY A 223 -10.60 12.17 -5.81
N PHE A 224 -9.45 12.80 -5.81
CA PHE A 224 -9.34 14.23 -6.17
C PHE A 224 -9.79 14.52 -7.60
N MET A 225 -9.48 13.66 -8.56
CA MET A 225 -9.88 13.86 -9.96
C MET A 225 -11.39 13.76 -10.19
N ILE A 226 -12.09 12.93 -9.42
CA ILE A 226 -13.55 12.82 -9.51
C ILE A 226 -14.29 13.92 -8.72
N GLY A 227 -13.55 14.77 -8.00
CA GLY A 227 -14.07 15.94 -7.31
C GLY A 227 -14.39 15.71 -5.83
N LEU A 228 -13.88 14.64 -5.23
CA LEU A 228 -13.98 14.41 -3.78
C LEU A 228 -13.10 15.40 -3.03
N ASP A 229 -13.54 15.81 -1.84
CA ASP A 229 -12.69 16.56 -0.93
C ASP A 229 -11.58 15.68 -0.32
N GLU A 230 -10.66 16.26 0.43
CA GLU A 230 -9.53 15.58 1.02
C GLU A 230 -9.96 14.42 1.93
N GLN A 231 -11.00 14.63 2.74
CA GLN A 231 -11.48 13.61 3.68
C GLN A 231 -12.11 12.42 2.93
N ALA A 232 -12.91 12.69 1.91
CA ALA A 232 -13.55 11.67 1.09
C ALA A 232 -12.51 10.92 0.24
N SER A 233 -11.51 11.62 -0.31
CA SER A 233 -10.40 11.01 -1.07
C SER A 233 -9.57 10.07 -0.20
N LYS A 234 -9.25 10.47 1.04
CA LYS A 234 -8.60 9.61 2.03
C LYS A 234 -9.45 8.42 2.45
N LYS A 235 -10.78 8.55 2.53
CA LYS A 235 -11.66 7.40 2.76
C LYS A 235 -11.64 6.44 1.59
N PHE A 236 -11.69 6.97 0.38
CA PHE A 236 -11.65 6.18 -0.84
C PHE A 236 -10.33 5.41 -1.01
N SER A 237 -9.20 6.04 -0.67
CA SER A 237 -7.88 5.39 -0.70
C SER A 237 -7.79 4.17 0.22
N LYS A 238 -8.41 4.22 1.41
CA LYS A 238 -8.43 3.11 2.36
C LYS A 238 -9.16 1.86 1.88
N PHE A 239 -9.95 1.97 0.81
CA PHE A 239 -10.56 0.80 0.20
C PHE A 239 -9.52 -0.08 -0.52
N ALA A 240 -8.44 0.52 -1.05
CA ALA A 240 -7.33 -0.27 -1.59
C ALA A 240 -6.59 -1.04 -0.49
N GLU A 241 -6.37 -0.41 0.68
CA GLU A 241 -5.83 -1.10 1.85
C GLU A 241 -6.71 -2.28 2.26
N LEU A 242 -8.04 -2.08 2.34
CA LEU A 242 -8.97 -3.16 2.70
C LEU A 242 -8.90 -4.35 1.72
N ARG A 243 -8.80 -4.10 0.41
CA ARG A 243 -8.65 -5.16 -0.60
C ARG A 243 -7.40 -6.00 -0.35
N ASN A 244 -6.29 -5.37 -0.01
CA ASN A 244 -5.06 -6.08 0.27
C ASN A 244 -5.13 -6.90 1.57
N ILE A 245 -5.82 -6.38 2.57
CA ILE A 245 -5.98 -6.99 3.89
C ILE A 245 -6.92 -8.20 3.89
N ILE A 246 -7.99 -8.19 3.07
CA ILE A 246 -8.94 -9.30 2.93
C ILE A 246 -8.23 -10.65 2.71
N ALA A 247 -7.07 -10.63 2.06
CA ALA A 247 -6.30 -11.83 1.79
C ALA A 247 -5.54 -12.39 3.02
N HIS A 248 -5.31 -11.59 4.09
CA HIS A 248 -4.28 -11.91 5.10
C HIS A 248 -4.67 -11.70 6.56
N GLU A 249 -5.86 -11.13 6.92
CA GLU A 249 -6.14 -10.68 8.28
C GLU A 249 -7.06 -11.54 9.15
N TYR A 250 -6.98 -11.23 10.49
CA TYR A 250 -7.80 -11.81 11.55
C TYR A 250 -9.23 -11.25 11.54
N LEU A 251 -10.21 -12.11 11.84
CA LEU A 251 -11.64 -11.88 11.66
C LEU A 251 -12.21 -10.60 12.32
N ASP A 252 -11.73 -10.26 13.52
CA ASP A 252 -12.33 -9.20 14.32
C ASP A 252 -12.03 -7.81 13.75
N THR A 253 -10.78 -7.56 13.37
CA THR A 253 -10.33 -6.31 12.76
C THR A 253 -10.87 -6.14 11.35
N LEU A 254 -10.91 -7.24 10.60
CA LEU A 254 -11.41 -7.23 9.24
C LEU A 254 -12.91 -6.89 9.18
N TYR A 255 -13.73 -7.39 10.13
CA TYR A 255 -15.15 -7.05 10.18
C TYR A 255 -15.39 -5.54 10.31
N ALA A 256 -14.67 -4.86 11.19
CA ALA A 256 -14.84 -3.41 11.38
C ALA A 256 -14.57 -2.63 10.08
N ARG A 257 -13.54 -3.02 9.32
CA ARG A 257 -13.20 -2.44 8.03
C ARG A 257 -14.22 -2.78 6.94
N VAL A 258 -14.67 -4.03 6.88
CA VAL A 258 -15.74 -4.48 5.97
C VAL A 258 -17.01 -3.70 6.23
N LYS A 259 -17.42 -3.56 7.49
CA LYS A 259 -18.62 -2.79 7.86
C LYS A 259 -18.50 -1.32 7.48
N LYS A 260 -17.35 -0.72 7.73
CA LYS A 260 -17.07 0.66 7.32
C LYS A 260 -17.15 0.84 5.80
N PHE A 261 -16.63 -0.10 5.02
CA PHE A 261 -16.79 -0.08 3.56
C PHE A 261 -18.27 -0.10 3.16
N ILE A 262 -19.06 -1.03 3.70
CA ILE A 262 -20.50 -1.14 3.41
C ILE A 262 -21.23 0.18 3.72
N ASP A 263 -20.89 0.83 4.82
CA ASP A 263 -21.58 2.05 5.28
C ASP A 263 -21.15 3.31 4.49
N GLU A 264 -19.94 3.35 3.94
CA GLU A 264 -19.35 4.56 3.33
C GLU A 264 -19.17 4.48 1.79
N ALA A 265 -19.22 3.30 1.18
CA ALA A 265 -18.81 3.11 -0.22
C ALA A 265 -19.80 3.72 -1.23
N GLU A 266 -21.11 3.58 -1.00
CA GLU A 266 -22.14 3.91 -1.99
C GLU A 266 -22.01 5.33 -2.58
N PRO A 267 -21.90 6.41 -1.79
CA PRO A 267 -21.78 7.77 -2.34
C PRO A 267 -20.49 7.96 -3.13
N LEU A 268 -19.37 7.38 -2.68
CA LEU A 268 -18.06 7.51 -3.35
C LEU A 268 -18.05 6.81 -4.72
N TYR A 269 -18.67 5.64 -4.79
CA TYR A 269 -18.80 4.91 -6.05
C TYR A 269 -19.77 5.55 -7.04
N LYS A 270 -20.83 6.22 -6.56
CA LYS A 270 -21.71 7.02 -7.43
C LYS A 270 -20.93 8.14 -8.12
N GLU A 271 -20.11 8.90 -7.38
CA GLU A 271 -19.27 9.94 -7.98
C GLU A 271 -18.27 9.36 -9.01
N LEU A 272 -17.65 8.21 -8.72
CA LEU A 272 -16.77 7.54 -9.66
C LEU A 272 -17.50 7.12 -10.95
N ILE A 273 -18.68 6.51 -10.83
CA ILE A 273 -19.50 6.06 -11.96
C ILE A 273 -19.92 7.24 -12.82
N ASP A 274 -20.38 8.33 -12.21
CA ASP A 274 -20.78 9.56 -12.91
C ASP A 274 -19.59 10.22 -13.63
N PHE A 275 -18.44 10.25 -12.98
CA PHE A 275 -17.22 10.78 -13.59
C PHE A 275 -16.80 9.97 -14.83
N VAL A 276 -16.81 8.63 -14.75
CA VAL A 276 -16.51 7.77 -15.90
C VAL A 276 -17.53 7.97 -17.01
N GLY A 277 -18.82 8.15 -16.68
CA GLY A 277 -19.87 8.50 -17.65
C GLY A 277 -19.53 9.76 -18.43
N LYS A 278 -19.17 10.85 -17.73
CA LYS A 278 -18.77 12.13 -18.35
C LYS A 278 -17.53 12.02 -19.25
N ILE A 279 -16.56 11.14 -18.90
CA ILE A 279 -15.38 10.89 -19.75
C ILE A 279 -15.77 10.17 -21.05
N LEU A 280 -16.68 9.23 -20.98
CA LEU A 280 -17.10 8.42 -22.14
C LEU A 280 -17.95 9.19 -23.15
N GLU A 281 -18.61 10.27 -22.72
CA GLU A 281 -19.41 11.17 -23.57
C GLU A 281 -18.55 12.14 -24.41
N LYS A 282 -17.29 12.36 -24.01
CA LYS A 282 -16.30 13.18 -24.72
C LYS A 282 -15.62 12.37 -25.84
#